data_8c1db98a7299b97364ba9ded9b58a44b
#
_entry.id   8c1db98a7299b97364ba9ded9b58a44b
#
_cell.length_a   1.000
_cell.length_b   1.000
_cell.length_c   1.000
_cell.angle_alpha   90.00
_cell.angle_beta   90.00
_cell.angle_gamma   90.00
#
_symmetry.space_group_name_H-M   'P 1'
#
loop_
_entity.id
_entity.type
_entity.pdbx_description
1 polymer ?
#
loop_
_entity_poly.entity_id
_entity_poly.type
_entity_poly.pdbx_seq_one_letter_code
_entity_poly.pdbx_strand_id
1 'polypeptide(L)'
;MAYFSIIIPVYNRLDEVRDLLDSLSKQTDKDFEVVLVEDGSTLRCDAAVKEFEDRVDVKYFYKENEGRSIARNYGMERASGEYFLFFDSDCVIPKHYIATLRKALEERPTDCFGGPDAAHSSFSD
;
A
#
# COMPACT_ATOMS: atom_id res chain seq x y z
N MET A 1 -0.52 16.72 -1.82
CA MET A 1 -1.51 15.64 -1.80
C MET A 1 -1.07 14.52 -2.74
N ALA A 2 -1.14 13.29 -2.29
CA ALA A 2 -0.73 12.16 -3.11
C ALA A 2 -1.82 11.79 -4.14
N TYR A 3 -1.38 11.30 -5.28
CA TYR A 3 -2.29 10.80 -6.30
C TYR A 3 -2.87 9.44 -5.91
N PHE A 4 -2.02 8.54 -5.40
CA PHE A 4 -2.45 7.23 -4.92
C PHE A 4 -2.29 7.10 -3.43
N SER A 5 -3.24 6.41 -2.80
CA SER A 5 -3.10 5.93 -1.43
C SER A 5 -3.02 4.42 -1.47
N ILE A 6 -1.89 3.88 -1.06
CA ILE A 6 -1.66 2.44 -1.04
C ILE A 6 -1.98 1.92 0.34
N ILE A 7 -3.05 1.15 0.45
CA ILE A 7 -3.54 0.67 1.74
C ILE A 7 -3.11 -0.78 1.93
N ILE A 8 -2.36 -1.01 3.01
CA ILE A 8 -1.75 -2.32 3.28
C ILE A 8 -2.15 -2.79 4.67
N PRO A 9 -3.09 -3.74 4.76
CA PRO A 9 -3.37 -4.37 6.04
C PRO A 9 -2.27 -5.38 6.36
N VAL A 10 -1.80 -5.38 7.59
CA VAL A 10 -0.68 -6.24 8.01
C VAL A 10 -1.03 -7.00 9.27
N TYR A 11 -0.72 -8.29 9.28
CA TYR A 11 -0.80 -9.10 10.48
C TYR A 11 0.39 -10.06 10.53
N ASN A 12 1.34 -9.78 11.43
CA ASN A 12 2.54 -10.62 11.63
C ASN A 12 3.31 -10.90 10.33
N ARG A 13 3.63 -9.84 9.58
CA ARG A 13 4.32 -9.96 8.28
C ARG A 13 5.53 -9.03 8.21
N LEU A 14 6.34 -8.98 9.27
CA LEU A 14 7.45 -8.02 9.37
C LEU A 14 8.41 -8.10 8.18
N ASP A 15 8.86 -9.31 7.84
CA ASP A 15 9.83 -9.47 6.75
C ASP A 15 9.23 -9.12 5.40
N GLU A 16 7.99 -9.54 5.17
CA GLU A 16 7.28 -9.24 3.93
C GLU A 16 7.03 -7.75 3.78
N VAL A 17 6.70 -7.07 4.88
CA VAL A 17 6.50 -5.62 4.86
C VAL A 17 7.79 -4.90 4.47
N ARG A 18 8.93 -5.35 4.99
CA ARG A 18 10.22 -4.78 4.59
C ARG A 18 10.46 -4.89 3.09
N ASP A 19 10.21 -6.06 2.53
CA ASP A 19 10.37 -6.27 1.10
C ASP A 19 9.43 -5.40 0.29
N LEU A 20 8.19 -5.27 0.75
CA LEU A 20 7.20 -4.42 0.09
C LEU A 20 7.61 -2.95 0.13
N LEU A 21 7.99 -2.45 1.29
CA LEU A 21 8.42 -1.06 1.43
C LEU A 21 9.67 -0.78 0.61
N ASP A 22 10.61 -1.73 0.56
CA ASP A 22 11.79 -1.59 -0.28
C ASP A 22 11.41 -1.46 -1.75
N SER A 23 10.49 -2.31 -2.23
CA SER A 23 10.03 -2.24 -3.61
C SER A 23 9.31 -0.93 -3.90
N LEU A 24 8.56 -0.40 -2.94
CA LEU A 24 7.88 0.88 -3.09
C LEU A 24 8.88 2.05 -3.08
N SER A 25 9.96 1.93 -2.32
CA SER A 25 11.00 2.97 -2.30
C SER A 25 11.74 3.09 -3.63
N LYS A 26 11.68 2.06 -4.46
CA LYS A 26 12.36 2.02 -5.75
C LYS A 26 11.45 2.37 -6.93
N GLN A 27 10.21 2.77 -6.67
CA GLN A 27 9.30 3.16 -7.74
C GLN A 27 9.81 4.40 -8.46
N THR A 28 9.66 4.43 -9.78
CA THR A 28 10.05 5.59 -10.59
C THR A 28 9.06 6.74 -10.43
N ASP A 29 7.80 6.44 -10.15
CA ASP A 29 6.79 7.45 -9.83
C ASP A 29 6.48 7.33 -8.34
N LYS A 30 6.74 8.38 -7.58
CA LYS A 30 6.57 8.36 -6.12
C LYS A 30 5.41 9.23 -5.64
N ASP A 31 4.50 9.56 -6.52
CA ASP A 31 3.33 10.35 -6.14
C ASP A 31 2.27 9.48 -5.49
N PHE A 32 2.64 8.89 -4.37
CA PHE A 32 1.75 8.04 -3.57
C PHE A 32 2.10 8.16 -2.11
N GLU A 33 1.12 7.88 -1.27
CA GLU A 33 1.33 7.66 0.17
C GLU A 33 1.04 6.19 0.46
N VAL A 34 1.68 5.66 1.49
CA VAL A 34 1.41 4.32 1.98
C VAL A 34 0.68 4.44 3.31
N VAL A 35 -0.48 3.80 3.41
CA VAL A 35 -1.24 3.73 4.67
C VAL A 35 -1.14 2.28 5.15
N LEU A 36 -0.25 2.06 6.09
CA LEU A 36 0.01 0.72 6.61
C LEU A 36 -0.77 0.54 7.91
N VAL A 37 -1.68 -0.42 7.92
CA VAL A 37 -2.54 -0.68 9.08
C VAL A 37 -2.16 -2.02 9.68
N GLU A 38 -1.55 -1.98 10.85
CA GLU A 38 -1.17 -3.19 11.58
C GLU A 38 -2.37 -3.67 12.38
N ASP A 39 -2.86 -4.86 12.03
CA ASP A 39 -4.09 -5.42 12.55
C ASP A 39 -3.80 -6.37 13.73
N GLY A 40 -3.29 -5.79 14.80
CA GLY A 40 -3.06 -6.52 16.03
C GLY A 40 -1.87 -7.46 16.04
N SER A 41 -0.84 -7.17 15.24
CA SER A 41 0.35 -8.01 15.18
C SER A 41 1.06 -8.11 16.52
N THR A 42 1.59 -9.28 16.83
CA THR A 42 2.51 -9.45 17.95
C THR A 42 3.92 -9.01 17.57
N LEU A 43 4.30 -9.22 16.30
CA LEU A 43 5.54 -8.68 15.74
C LEU A 43 5.19 -7.43 14.97
N ARG A 44 5.44 -6.28 15.57
CA ARG A 44 5.07 -5.00 14.97
C ARG A 44 6.07 -4.53 13.93
N CYS A 45 5.56 -3.79 12.94
CA CYS A 45 6.35 -3.30 11.82
C CYS A 45 6.82 -1.86 11.99
N ASP A 46 6.59 -1.24 13.14
CA ASP A 46 6.92 0.17 13.34
C ASP A 46 8.40 0.48 13.12
N ALA A 47 9.30 -0.41 13.55
CA ALA A 47 10.73 -0.23 13.31
C ALA A 47 11.07 -0.30 11.83
N ALA A 48 10.44 -1.23 11.11
CA ALA A 48 10.64 -1.35 9.66
C ALA A 48 10.13 -0.10 8.94
N VAL A 49 8.99 0.42 9.36
CA VAL A 49 8.44 1.66 8.79
C VAL A 49 9.43 2.80 8.95
N LYS A 50 10.06 2.91 10.11
CA LYS A 50 11.04 3.98 10.36
C LYS A 50 12.24 3.89 9.44
N GLU A 51 12.65 2.69 9.05
CA GLU A 51 13.76 2.52 8.13
C GLU A 51 13.49 3.15 6.77
N PHE A 52 12.23 3.25 6.38
CA PHE A 52 11.84 3.72 5.05
C PHE A 52 11.18 5.10 5.03
N GLU A 53 11.00 5.74 6.19
CA GLU A 53 10.31 7.03 6.29
C GLU A 53 10.92 8.12 5.41
N ASP A 54 12.23 8.09 5.20
CA ASP A 54 12.92 9.08 4.40
C ASP A 54 12.87 8.78 2.89
N ARG A 55 12.39 7.61 2.52
CA ARG A 55 12.34 7.18 1.12
C ARG A 55 10.94 6.98 0.60
N VAL A 56 9.99 6.73 1.50
CA VAL A 56 8.59 6.47 1.17
C VAL A 56 7.72 7.24 2.15
N ASP A 57 6.68 7.89 1.65
CA ASP A 57 5.70 8.57 2.50
C ASP A 57 4.79 7.50 3.11
N VAL A 58 5.13 7.05 4.32
CA VAL A 58 4.40 5.99 5.01
C VAL A 58 3.71 6.55 6.25
N LYS A 59 2.42 6.27 6.35
CA LYS A 59 1.64 6.54 7.56
C LYS A 59 1.36 5.20 8.23
N TYR A 60 1.79 5.04 9.46
CA TYR A 60 1.68 3.79 10.19
C TYR A 60 0.59 3.88 11.25
N PHE A 61 -0.29 2.89 11.28
CA PHE A 61 -1.35 2.80 12.29
C PHE A 61 -1.38 1.40 12.88
N TYR A 62 -1.61 1.32 14.17
CA TYR A 62 -1.77 0.05 14.88
C TYR A 62 -3.18 0.01 15.46
N LYS A 63 -3.86 -1.12 15.30
CA LYS A 63 -5.19 -1.31 15.84
C LYS A 63 -5.35 -2.74 16.35
N GLU A 64 -6.40 -3.00 17.10
CA GLU A 64 -6.72 -4.35 17.55
C GLU A 64 -7.07 -5.24 16.37
N ASN A 65 -6.78 -6.53 16.49
CA ASN A 65 -7.07 -7.49 15.44
C ASN A 65 -8.58 -7.63 15.23
N GLU A 66 -9.04 -7.26 14.07
CA GLU A 66 -10.45 -7.33 13.71
C GLU A 66 -10.66 -7.87 12.29
N GLY A 67 -9.58 -8.22 11.61
CA GLY A 67 -9.64 -8.77 10.28
C GLY A 67 -9.25 -7.79 9.18
N ARG A 68 -8.91 -8.36 8.03
CA ARG A 68 -8.38 -7.61 6.89
C ARG A 68 -9.37 -6.55 6.37
N SER A 69 -10.65 -6.90 6.28
CA SER A 69 -11.64 -5.96 5.76
C SER A 69 -11.76 -4.71 6.63
N ILE A 70 -11.75 -4.89 7.94
CA ILE A 70 -11.82 -3.77 8.87
C ILE A 70 -10.54 -2.95 8.81
N ALA A 71 -9.40 -3.61 8.70
CA ALA A 71 -8.13 -2.91 8.56
C ALA A 71 -8.10 -2.06 7.29
N ARG A 72 -8.61 -2.57 6.17
CA ARG A 72 -8.70 -1.80 4.93
C ARG A 72 -9.60 -0.58 5.08
N ASN A 73 -10.76 -0.75 5.70
CA ASN A 73 -11.67 0.37 5.94
C ASN A 73 -11.02 1.42 6.84
N TYR A 74 -10.32 0.98 7.85
CA TYR A 74 -9.57 1.86 8.74
C TYR A 74 -8.56 2.69 7.95
N GLY A 75 -7.83 2.05 7.05
CA GLY A 75 -6.87 2.73 6.20
C GLY A 75 -7.51 3.70 5.23
N MET A 76 -8.63 3.31 4.62
CA MET A 76 -9.34 4.18 3.68
C MET A 76 -9.81 5.47 4.35
N GLU A 77 -10.26 5.40 5.58
CA GLU A 77 -10.71 6.57 6.31
C GLU A 77 -9.59 7.58 6.57
N ARG A 78 -8.35 7.13 6.53
CA ARG A 78 -7.16 7.94 6.81
C ARG A 78 -6.36 8.27 5.56
N ALA A 79 -6.77 7.77 4.42
CA ALA A 79 -6.10 8.00 3.15
C ALA A 79 -6.52 9.34 2.56
N SER A 80 -5.61 9.98 1.83
CA SER A 80 -5.86 11.29 1.24
C SER A 80 -5.70 11.34 -0.26
N GLY A 81 -5.29 10.22 -0.90
CA GLY A 81 -5.07 10.18 -2.34
C GLY A 81 -6.37 10.14 -3.14
N GLU A 82 -6.25 10.41 -4.43
CA GLU A 82 -7.40 10.38 -5.34
C GLU A 82 -7.84 8.96 -5.66
N TYR A 83 -6.90 8.03 -5.70
CA TYR A 83 -7.17 6.62 -5.98
C TYR A 83 -6.61 5.76 -4.87
N PHE A 84 -7.33 4.71 -4.51
CA PHE A 84 -6.89 3.76 -3.50
C PHE A 84 -6.40 2.49 -4.16
N LEU A 85 -5.23 2.02 -3.73
CA LEU A 85 -4.68 0.74 -4.15
C LEU A 85 -4.58 -0.15 -2.92
N PHE A 86 -4.97 -1.41 -3.06
CA PHE A 86 -4.94 -2.37 -1.96
C PHE A 86 -3.94 -3.46 -2.28
N PHE A 87 -2.89 -3.53 -1.49
CA PHE A 87 -1.87 -4.56 -1.64
C PHE A 87 -1.83 -5.46 -0.42
N ASP A 88 -1.59 -6.73 -0.63
CA ASP A 88 -1.28 -7.63 0.47
C ASP A 88 0.15 -7.37 0.92
N SER A 89 0.41 -7.64 2.20
CA SER A 89 1.71 -7.34 2.79
C SER A 89 2.85 -8.20 2.24
N ASP A 90 2.55 -9.27 1.53
CA ASP A 90 3.55 -10.16 0.94
C ASP A 90 3.83 -9.88 -0.53
N CYS A 91 3.35 -8.76 -1.05
CA CYS A 91 3.61 -8.38 -2.44
C CYS A 91 4.96 -7.68 -2.57
N VAL A 92 5.57 -7.83 -3.74
CA VAL A 92 6.74 -7.05 -4.15
C VAL A 92 6.34 -6.35 -5.45
N ILE A 93 6.51 -5.04 -5.50
CA ILE A 93 5.94 -4.23 -6.57
C ILE A 93 7.00 -3.91 -7.62
N PRO A 94 6.74 -4.19 -8.90
CA PRO A 94 7.70 -3.87 -9.95
C PRO A 94 8.04 -2.38 -10.00
N LYS A 95 9.25 -2.07 -10.37
CA LYS A 95 9.85 -0.74 -10.33
C LYS A 95 9.02 0.34 -11.02
N HIS A 96 8.36 0.02 -12.12
CA HIS A 96 7.60 0.98 -12.91
C HIS A 96 6.08 0.84 -12.75
N TYR A 97 5.64 0.10 -11.74
CA TYR A 97 4.22 -0.19 -11.60
C TYR A 97 3.37 1.06 -11.43
N ILE A 98 3.77 1.94 -10.52
CA ILE A 98 3.00 3.17 -10.24
C ILE A 98 2.99 4.08 -11.47
N ALA A 99 4.11 4.21 -12.16
CA ALA A 99 4.18 5.02 -13.37
C ALA A 99 3.27 4.47 -14.47
N THR A 100 3.27 3.16 -14.65
CA THR A 100 2.42 2.49 -15.64
C THR A 100 0.95 2.66 -15.30
N LEU A 101 0.62 2.51 -14.03
CA LEU A 101 -0.76 2.65 -13.56
C LEU A 101 -1.28 4.07 -13.77
N ARG A 102 -0.46 5.06 -13.42
CA ARG A 102 -0.83 6.46 -13.65
C ARG A 102 -1.12 6.74 -15.12
N LYS A 103 -0.25 6.23 -16.00
CA LYS A 103 -0.42 6.42 -17.43
C LYS A 103 -1.73 5.79 -17.91
N ALA A 104 -2.02 4.59 -17.43
CA ALA A 104 -3.26 3.90 -17.80
C ALA A 104 -4.49 4.70 -17.36
N LEU A 105 -4.46 5.29 -16.18
CA LEU A 105 -5.56 6.11 -15.68
C LEU A 105 -5.71 7.41 -16.45
N GLU A 106 -4.62 7.99 -16.89
CA GLU A 106 -4.66 9.22 -17.71
C GLU A 106 -5.26 8.94 -19.08
N GLU A 107 -4.96 7.79 -19.67
CA GLU A 107 -5.50 7.40 -20.97
C GLU A 107 -6.95 6.95 -20.88
N ARG A 108 -7.33 6.32 -19.75
CA ARG A 108 -8.68 5.81 -19.53
C ARG A 108 -9.11 6.11 -18.09
N PRO A 109 -9.50 7.36 -17.82
CA PRO A 109 -9.94 7.71 -16.47
C PRO A 109 -11.12 6.84 -16.04
N THR A 110 -11.09 6.40 -14.81
CA THR A 110 -12.15 5.57 -14.26
C THR A 110 -12.27 5.84 -12.76
N ASP A 111 -13.51 5.79 -12.26
CA ASP A 111 -13.78 6.01 -10.84
C ASP A 111 -13.34 4.84 -9.99
N CYS A 112 -13.41 3.65 -10.57
CA CYS A 112 -13.03 2.44 -9.86
C CYS A 112 -12.04 1.68 -10.73
N PHE A 113 -10.77 1.80 -10.42
CA PHE A 113 -9.73 1.24 -11.24
C PHE A 113 -9.67 -0.28 -11.06
N GLY A 114 -10.31 -1.00 -11.97
CA GLY A 114 -10.26 -2.45 -12.04
C GLY A 114 -10.55 -3.17 -10.74
N GLY A 115 -10.77 -2.42 -9.71
CA GLY A 115 -10.89 -2.97 -8.38
C GLY A 115 -9.55 -3.48 -7.85
N PRO A 116 -9.49 -3.73 -6.56
CA PRO A 116 -8.29 -4.27 -5.95
C PRO A 116 -7.89 -5.61 -6.53
N ASP A 117 -8.89 -6.39 -6.91
CA ASP A 117 -8.64 -7.72 -7.44
C ASP A 117 -7.90 -7.70 -8.75
N ALA A 118 -8.25 -6.78 -9.64
CA ALA A 118 -7.56 -6.67 -10.91
C ALA A 118 -6.10 -6.27 -10.71
N ALA A 119 -5.86 -5.27 -9.89
CA ALA A 119 -4.50 -4.85 -9.59
C ALA A 119 -3.75 -5.94 -8.84
N HIS A 120 -4.43 -6.59 -7.90
CA HIS A 120 -3.84 -7.64 -7.10
C HIS A 120 -3.50 -8.86 -7.95
N SER A 121 -4.42 -9.33 -8.76
CA SER A 121 -4.19 -10.55 -9.53
C SER A 121 -3.09 -10.37 -10.57
N SER A 122 -2.87 -9.16 -11.06
CA SER A 122 -1.77 -8.92 -11.97
C SER A 122 -0.40 -9.02 -11.29
N PHE A 123 -0.37 -9.06 -9.97
CA PHE A 123 0.87 -9.21 -9.20
C PHE A 123 1.00 -10.51 -8.48
N SER A 124 -0.08 -10.99 -7.92
CA SER A 124 -0.02 -12.19 -7.10
C SER A 124 0.04 -13.46 -7.95
N ASP A 125 -0.27 -13.35 -9.19
CA ASP A 125 -0.19 -14.49 -10.11
C ASP A 125 1.26 -14.71 -10.61
#